data_1315201568e4829fe0027b6cd2e37052
#
_entry.id   1315201568e4829fe0027b6cd2e37052
#
_cell.length_a   1.000
_cell.length_b   1.000
_cell.length_c   1.000
_cell.angle_alpha   90.00
_cell.angle_beta   90.00
_cell.angle_gamma   90.00
#
_symmetry.space_group_name_H-M   'P 1'
#
loop_
_entity.id
_entity.type
_entity.pdbx_description
1 polymer ?
#
loop_
_entity_poly.entity_id
_entity_poly.type
_entity_poly.pdbx_seq_one_letter_code
_entity_poly.pdbx_strand_id
1 'polypeptide(L)'
;RLVLMFQREVALRIVAKPGARDYGRLAVLSQWRTSPRILLTLPAAAFTPRPKVDSSLVELVPKRAPHPACDVASLERVTAAAFGQRRKMLRSSLRQITPDAEALLQELGIDPKRRAEELDVADFCRIANALGARARPRGSARSP
;
A
#
# COMPACT_ATOMS: atom_id res chain seq x y z
N ARG A 1 -12.43 -16.34 0.05
CA ARG A 1 -11.36 -16.76 0.98
C ARG A 1 -10.31 -17.50 0.21
N LEU A 2 -9.06 -17.06 0.31
CA LEU A 2 -7.89 -17.67 -0.30
C LEU A 2 -6.93 -18.08 0.81
N VAL A 3 -6.29 -19.23 0.66
CA VAL A 3 -5.16 -19.64 1.49
C VAL A 3 -4.02 -19.99 0.56
N LEU A 4 -2.94 -19.24 0.66
CA LEU A 4 -1.79 -19.34 -0.22
C LEU A 4 -0.50 -19.49 0.59
N MET A 5 0.45 -20.20 0.02
CA MET A 5 1.77 -20.38 0.62
C MET A 5 2.77 -19.40 0.00
N PHE A 6 3.47 -18.69 0.85
CA PHE A 6 4.52 -17.73 0.47
C PHE A 6 5.81 -18.03 1.23
N GLN A 7 6.93 -17.58 0.71
CA GLN A 7 8.13 -17.46 1.53
C GLN A 7 7.82 -16.60 2.76
N ARG A 8 8.39 -16.96 3.92
CA ARG A 8 8.11 -16.28 5.19
C ARG A 8 8.31 -14.76 5.10
N GLU A 9 9.37 -14.30 4.44
CA GLU A 9 9.64 -12.87 4.24
C GLU A 9 8.50 -12.16 3.49
N VAL A 10 7.97 -12.78 2.45
CA VAL A 10 6.84 -12.23 1.67
C VAL A 10 5.57 -12.19 2.51
N ALA A 11 5.29 -13.26 3.24
CA ALA A 11 4.13 -13.32 4.15
C ALA A 11 4.16 -12.21 5.21
N LEU A 12 5.32 -11.95 5.80
CA LEU A 12 5.51 -10.88 6.78
C LEU A 12 5.24 -9.49 6.17
N ARG A 13 5.64 -9.27 4.92
CA ARG A 13 5.35 -8.03 4.19
C ARG A 13 3.86 -7.85 3.91
N ILE A 14 3.16 -8.93 3.56
CA ILE A 14 1.70 -8.88 3.28
C ILE A 14 0.91 -8.45 4.52
N VAL A 15 1.28 -8.97 5.70
CA VAL A 15 0.52 -8.73 6.95
C VAL A 15 1.07 -7.58 7.79
N ALA A 16 2.16 -6.95 7.38
CA ALA A 16 2.82 -5.89 8.15
C ALA A 16 1.89 -4.71 8.43
N LYS A 17 2.03 -4.12 9.61
CA LYS A 17 1.28 -2.94 10.05
C LYS A 17 2.08 -1.66 9.83
N PRO A 18 1.43 -0.48 9.74
CA PRO A 18 2.14 0.79 9.70
C PRO A 18 3.17 0.91 10.83
N GLY A 19 4.35 1.44 10.51
CA GLY A 19 5.48 1.56 11.43
C GLY A 19 6.37 0.33 11.53
N ALA A 20 5.92 -0.83 11.07
CA ALA A 20 6.74 -2.04 11.06
C ALA A 20 7.81 -1.99 9.96
N ARG A 21 8.95 -2.66 10.20
CA ARG A 21 10.05 -2.75 9.23
C ARG A 21 9.61 -3.31 7.88
N ASP A 22 8.75 -4.32 7.89
CA ASP A 22 8.29 -5.02 6.68
C ASP A 22 7.11 -4.32 5.99
N TYR A 23 6.58 -3.25 6.59
CA TYR A 23 5.48 -2.49 6.00
C TYR A 23 5.93 -1.74 4.75
N GLY A 24 5.22 -1.98 3.66
CA GLY A 24 5.54 -1.39 2.38
C GLY A 24 4.39 -1.47 1.40
N ARG A 25 4.71 -1.29 0.12
CA ARG A 25 3.75 -1.30 -0.98
C ARG A 25 2.86 -2.54 -0.99
N LEU A 26 3.45 -3.72 -0.79
CA LEU A 26 2.72 -4.99 -0.80
C LEU A 26 1.69 -5.05 0.33
N ALA A 27 2.04 -4.59 1.54
CA ALA A 27 1.11 -4.52 2.66
C ALA A 27 -0.09 -3.61 2.34
N VAL A 28 0.16 -2.42 1.80
CA VAL A 28 -0.91 -1.46 1.48
C VAL A 28 -1.88 -2.04 0.46
N LEU A 29 -1.37 -2.56 -0.66
CA LEU A 29 -2.20 -3.10 -1.74
C LEU A 29 -2.99 -4.34 -1.29
N SER A 30 -2.35 -5.25 -0.56
CA SER A 30 -3.00 -6.46 -0.05
C SER A 30 -4.07 -6.14 0.99
N GLN A 31 -3.78 -5.25 1.93
CA GLN A 31 -4.69 -4.89 3.02
C GLN A 31 -5.82 -3.95 2.57
N TRP A 32 -5.63 -3.24 1.47
CA TRP A 32 -6.71 -2.48 0.86
C TRP A 32 -7.82 -3.41 0.33
N ARG A 33 -7.45 -4.52 -0.32
CA ARG A 33 -8.39 -5.48 -0.94
C ARG A 33 -8.83 -6.59 -0.02
N THR A 34 -8.01 -6.97 0.95
CA THR A 34 -8.22 -8.16 1.78
C THR A 34 -7.88 -7.89 3.23
N SER A 35 -8.28 -8.80 4.09
CA SER A 35 -7.80 -8.89 5.48
C SER A 35 -6.84 -10.09 5.56
N PRO A 36 -5.53 -9.87 5.46
CA PRO A 36 -4.55 -10.94 5.48
C PRO A 36 -4.17 -11.35 6.89
N ARG A 37 -3.91 -12.64 7.10
CA ARG A 37 -3.30 -13.15 8.33
C ARG A 37 -2.46 -14.39 8.05
N ILE A 38 -1.38 -14.54 8.79
CA ILE A 38 -0.58 -15.77 8.76
C ILE A 38 -1.29 -16.82 9.61
N LEU A 39 -1.56 -17.99 9.00
CA LEU A 39 -2.17 -19.14 9.69
C LEU A 39 -1.11 -19.97 10.42
N LEU A 40 -0.01 -20.26 9.73
CA LEU A 40 1.10 -21.02 10.27
C LEU A 40 2.37 -20.81 9.44
N THR A 41 3.51 -21.07 10.04
CA THR A 41 4.81 -21.07 9.36
C THR A 41 5.39 -22.47 9.41
N LEU A 42 5.83 -22.97 8.26
CA LEU A 42 6.43 -24.28 8.07
C LEU A 42 7.96 -24.10 7.89
N PRO A 43 8.79 -24.84 8.66
CA PRO A 43 10.22 -24.78 8.48
C PRO A 43 10.62 -25.38 7.14
N ALA A 44 11.74 -24.94 6.57
CA ALA A 44 12.28 -25.46 5.33
C ALA A 44 12.48 -26.99 5.37
N ALA A 45 12.82 -27.52 6.52
CA ALA A 45 13.01 -28.97 6.73
C ALA A 45 11.74 -29.81 6.56
N ALA A 46 10.54 -29.20 6.55
CA ALA A 46 9.26 -29.91 6.33
C ALA A 46 9.04 -30.32 4.87
N PHE A 47 9.89 -29.86 3.94
CA PHE A 47 9.74 -30.10 2.51
C PHE A 47 10.85 -30.98 1.93
N THR A 48 10.48 -31.75 0.88
CA THR A 48 11.43 -32.51 0.07
C THR A 48 11.14 -32.24 -1.41
N PRO A 49 12.07 -31.65 -2.18
CA PRO A 49 13.38 -31.13 -1.74
C PRO A 49 13.26 -29.94 -0.80
N ARG A 50 14.24 -29.77 0.09
CA ARG A 50 14.24 -28.69 1.08
C ARG A 50 14.43 -27.33 0.42
N PRO A 51 13.50 -26.35 0.62
CA PRO A 51 13.70 -24.98 0.16
C PRO A 51 14.77 -24.26 1.00
N LYS A 52 15.23 -23.11 0.50
CA LYS A 52 16.27 -22.31 1.18
C LYS A 52 15.73 -21.53 2.40
N VAL A 53 14.44 -21.29 2.47
CA VAL A 53 13.79 -20.46 3.51
C VAL A 53 12.50 -21.10 3.97
N ASP A 54 12.03 -20.70 5.14
CA ASP A 54 10.73 -21.11 5.66
C ASP A 54 9.57 -20.58 4.81
N SER A 55 8.45 -21.27 4.86
CA SER A 55 7.21 -20.90 4.17
C SER A 55 6.10 -20.61 5.17
N SER A 56 5.21 -19.70 4.80
CA SER A 56 4.04 -19.37 5.62
C SER A 56 2.76 -19.49 4.81
N LEU A 57 1.73 -20.04 5.43
CA LEU A 57 0.38 -20.04 4.89
C LEU A 57 -0.29 -18.74 5.30
N VAL A 58 -0.76 -18.00 4.31
CA VAL A 58 -1.45 -16.73 4.49
C VAL A 58 -2.90 -16.90 4.02
N GLU A 59 -3.83 -16.59 4.91
CA GLU A 59 -5.22 -16.46 4.57
C GLU A 59 -5.49 -15.04 4.12
N LEU A 60 -6.17 -14.89 2.98
CA LEU A 60 -6.61 -13.63 2.42
C LEU A 60 -8.14 -13.66 2.34
N VAL A 61 -8.80 -12.86 3.16
CA VAL A 61 -10.25 -12.72 3.15
C VAL A 61 -10.59 -11.45 2.37
N PRO A 62 -11.19 -11.56 1.16
CA PRO A 62 -11.58 -10.39 0.38
C PRO A 62 -12.56 -9.51 1.15
N LYS A 63 -12.35 -8.19 1.09
CA LYS A 63 -13.31 -7.21 1.58
C LYS A 63 -14.42 -7.05 0.55
N ARG A 64 -15.66 -6.91 1.01
CA ARG A 64 -16.82 -6.68 0.13
C ARG A 64 -16.63 -5.45 -0.76
N ALA A 65 -16.17 -4.37 -0.14
CA ALA A 65 -15.74 -3.15 -0.84
C ALA A 65 -14.48 -2.63 -0.17
N PRO A 66 -13.43 -2.32 -0.96
CA PRO A 66 -12.26 -1.64 -0.41
C PRO A 66 -12.67 -0.29 0.17
N HIS A 67 -12.17 0.03 1.36
CA HIS A 67 -12.48 1.30 2.01
C HIS A 67 -11.21 1.92 2.61
N PRO A 68 -10.94 3.18 2.31
CA PRO A 68 -11.65 4.03 1.34
C PRO A 68 -11.57 3.49 -0.10
N ALA A 69 -12.63 3.72 -0.88
CA ALA A 69 -12.59 3.40 -2.30
C ALA A 69 -11.58 4.30 -3.00
N CYS A 70 -10.78 3.72 -3.88
CA CYS A 70 -9.89 4.49 -4.75
C CYS A 70 -9.58 3.70 -6.02
N ASP A 71 -9.03 4.40 -7.01
CA ASP A 71 -8.57 3.76 -8.24
C ASP A 71 -7.27 2.99 -7.99
N VAL A 72 -7.24 1.72 -8.42
CA VAL A 72 -6.08 0.83 -8.24
C VAL A 72 -4.81 1.43 -8.84
N ALA A 73 -4.88 1.93 -10.07
CA ALA A 73 -3.73 2.49 -10.76
C ALA A 73 -3.15 3.71 -10.02
N SER A 74 -4.03 4.57 -9.49
CA SER A 74 -3.62 5.73 -8.67
C SER A 74 -2.98 5.29 -7.36
N LEU A 75 -3.53 4.29 -6.69
CA LEU A 75 -2.96 3.75 -5.45
C LEU A 75 -1.59 3.11 -5.71
N GLU A 76 -1.44 2.38 -6.79
CA GLU A 76 -0.16 1.79 -7.20
C GLU A 76 0.90 2.87 -7.47
N ARG A 77 0.54 3.95 -8.16
CA ARG A 77 1.45 5.08 -8.42
C ARG A 77 1.90 5.75 -7.13
N VAL A 78 0.98 6.03 -6.23
CA VAL A 78 1.28 6.68 -4.95
C VAL A 78 2.18 5.82 -4.08
N THR A 79 1.85 4.54 -3.93
CA THR A 79 2.64 3.62 -3.11
C THR A 79 4.02 3.34 -3.72
N ALA A 80 4.13 3.24 -5.04
CA ALA A 80 5.41 3.09 -5.73
C ALA A 80 6.31 4.31 -5.51
N ALA A 81 5.78 5.53 -5.63
CA ALA A 81 6.51 6.76 -5.39
C ALA A 81 6.95 6.90 -3.93
N ALA A 82 6.02 6.69 -3.00
CA ALA A 82 6.27 6.85 -1.57
C ALA A 82 7.31 5.84 -1.04
N PHE A 83 7.17 4.56 -1.36
CA PHE A 83 8.07 3.51 -0.89
C PHE A 83 9.34 3.36 -1.75
N GLY A 84 9.35 3.90 -2.96
CA GLY A 84 10.56 3.93 -3.79
C GLY A 84 11.68 4.78 -3.20
N GLN A 85 11.33 5.74 -2.35
CA GLN A 85 12.26 6.58 -1.60
C GLN A 85 11.92 6.54 -0.11
N ARG A 86 11.88 5.35 0.47
CA ARG A 86 11.40 5.05 1.81
C ARG A 86 12.00 5.90 2.92
N ARG A 87 13.28 6.24 2.82
CA ARG A 87 14.00 7.04 3.82
C ARG A 87 13.74 8.54 3.71
N LYS A 88 13.12 9.01 2.64
CA LYS A 88 12.76 10.41 2.44
C LYS A 88 11.39 10.74 3.04
N MET A 89 11.21 12.02 3.36
CA MET A 89 9.89 12.55 3.74
C MET A 89 8.93 12.45 2.56
N LEU A 90 7.63 12.29 2.85
CA LEU A 90 6.58 12.17 1.83
C LEU A 90 6.58 13.33 0.84
N ARG A 91 6.76 14.57 1.30
CA ARG A 91 6.85 15.73 0.42
C ARG A 91 7.92 15.59 -0.66
N SER A 92 9.01 14.89 -0.34
CA SER A 92 10.11 14.67 -1.29
C SER A 92 9.84 13.47 -2.20
N SER A 93 9.39 12.35 -1.64
CA SER A 93 9.13 11.14 -2.41
C SER A 93 7.98 11.29 -3.39
N LEU A 94 6.91 12.02 -3.02
CA LEU A 94 5.75 12.24 -3.89
C LEU A 94 5.98 13.32 -4.96
N ARG A 95 7.03 14.11 -4.85
CA ARG A 95 7.32 15.19 -5.82
C ARG A 95 7.51 14.67 -7.24
N GLN A 96 7.94 13.44 -7.39
CA GLN A 96 8.10 12.81 -8.71
C GLN A 96 6.77 12.57 -9.44
N ILE A 97 5.66 12.52 -8.72
CA ILE A 97 4.31 12.32 -9.31
C ILE A 97 3.40 13.53 -9.15
N THR A 98 3.73 14.46 -8.27
CA THR A 98 3.03 15.73 -8.09
C THR A 98 3.99 16.81 -7.58
N PRO A 99 4.26 17.87 -8.38
CA PRO A 99 5.21 18.91 -7.97
C PRO A 99 4.82 19.64 -6.70
N ASP A 100 3.53 19.77 -6.41
CA ASP A 100 2.96 20.43 -5.24
C ASP A 100 2.63 19.44 -4.09
N ALA A 101 3.44 18.39 -3.94
CA ALA A 101 3.22 17.33 -2.95
C ALA A 101 3.00 17.86 -1.53
N GLU A 102 3.76 18.86 -1.10
CA GLU A 102 3.64 19.45 0.24
C GLU A 102 2.26 20.09 0.46
N ALA A 103 1.79 20.89 -0.51
CA ALA A 103 0.48 21.53 -0.44
C ALA A 103 -0.64 20.47 -0.45
N LEU A 104 -0.52 19.44 -1.28
CA LEU A 104 -1.47 18.34 -1.32
C LEU A 104 -1.60 17.62 0.02
N LEU A 105 -0.48 17.29 0.64
CA LEU A 105 -0.46 16.61 1.94
C LEU A 105 -1.07 17.49 3.05
N GLN A 106 -0.76 18.79 3.05
CA GLN A 106 -1.35 19.76 3.99
C GLN A 106 -2.87 19.85 3.83
N GLU A 107 -3.38 19.91 2.61
CA GLU A 107 -4.83 19.90 2.34
C GLU A 107 -5.52 18.65 2.89
N LEU A 108 -4.83 17.52 2.88
CA LEU A 108 -5.33 16.26 3.41
C LEU A 108 -5.13 16.10 4.93
N GLY A 109 -4.48 17.06 5.58
CA GLY A 109 -4.17 16.98 7.01
C GLY A 109 -3.09 15.93 7.33
N ILE A 110 -2.25 15.57 6.35
CA ILE A 110 -1.12 14.67 6.50
C ILE A 110 0.16 15.49 6.65
N ASP A 111 0.93 15.26 7.71
CA ASP A 111 2.21 15.93 7.89
C ASP A 111 3.18 15.58 6.75
N PRO A 112 3.62 16.58 5.95
CA PRO A 112 4.51 16.34 4.81
C PRO A 112 5.90 15.80 5.19
N LYS A 113 6.28 15.91 6.45
CA LYS A 113 7.56 15.43 6.98
C LYS A 113 7.54 13.96 7.37
N ARG A 114 6.36 13.35 7.43
CA ARG A 114 6.23 11.90 7.69
C ARG A 114 6.84 11.08 6.57
N ARG A 115 7.19 9.84 6.87
CA ARG A 115 7.66 8.86 5.89
C ARG A 115 6.54 7.90 5.50
N ALA A 116 6.70 7.25 4.35
CA ALA A 116 5.70 6.31 3.83
C ALA A 116 5.29 5.24 4.84
N GLU A 117 6.24 4.68 5.59
CA GLU A 117 6.00 3.62 6.58
C GLU A 117 5.09 4.02 7.75
N GLU A 118 4.91 5.31 7.98
CA GLU A 118 4.07 5.82 9.06
C GLU A 118 2.59 5.96 8.65
N LEU A 119 2.27 5.90 7.37
CA LEU A 119 0.92 6.06 6.85
C LEU A 119 0.16 4.74 6.82
N ASP A 120 -1.12 4.79 7.17
CA ASP A 120 -2.01 3.65 7.01
C ASP A 120 -2.59 3.55 5.57
N VAL A 121 -3.32 2.48 5.30
CA VAL A 121 -3.94 2.24 3.99
C VAL A 121 -4.91 3.36 3.61
N ALA A 122 -5.68 3.87 4.56
CA ALA A 122 -6.64 4.94 4.33
C ALA A 122 -5.96 6.23 3.87
N ASP A 123 -4.82 6.58 4.46
CA ASP A 123 -4.03 7.75 4.07
C ASP A 123 -3.54 7.65 2.63
N PHE A 124 -3.02 6.48 2.23
CA PHE A 124 -2.61 6.26 0.84
C PHE A 124 -3.77 6.37 -0.15
N CYS A 125 -4.95 5.85 0.21
CA CYS A 125 -6.15 5.99 -0.61
C CYS A 125 -6.60 7.45 -0.74
N ARG A 126 -6.51 8.22 0.33
CA ARG A 126 -6.85 9.66 0.31
C ARG A 126 -5.91 10.45 -0.62
N ILE A 127 -4.62 10.15 -0.58
CA ILE A 127 -3.65 10.75 -1.49
C ILE A 127 -3.95 10.34 -2.94
N ALA A 128 -4.21 9.06 -3.18
CA ALA A 128 -4.55 8.55 -4.51
C ALA A 128 -5.80 9.22 -5.09
N ASN A 129 -6.85 9.38 -4.28
CA ASN A 129 -8.09 10.05 -4.69
C ASN A 129 -7.86 11.53 -5.00
N ALA A 130 -7.08 12.23 -4.21
CA ALA A 130 -6.77 13.65 -4.43
C ALA A 130 -5.97 13.85 -5.73
N LEU A 131 -5.02 12.98 -6.04
CA LEU A 131 -4.29 13.00 -7.30
C LEU A 131 -5.17 12.69 -8.49
N GLY A 132 -6.06 11.71 -8.36
CA GLY A 132 -7.02 11.35 -9.41
C GLY A 132 -7.99 12.49 -9.72
N ALA A 133 -8.46 13.22 -8.71
CA ALA A 133 -9.33 14.38 -8.88
C ALA A 133 -8.62 15.55 -9.59
N ARG A 134 -7.33 15.77 -9.29
CA ARG A 134 -6.52 16.81 -9.96
C ARG A 134 -6.18 16.48 -11.40
N ALA A 135 -6.04 15.20 -11.73
CA ALA A 135 -5.72 14.73 -13.08
C ALA A 135 -6.93 14.76 -14.03
N ARG A 136 -8.17 14.80 -13.51
CA ARG A 136 -9.36 14.96 -14.34
C ARG A 136 -9.46 16.42 -14.81
N PRO A 137 -9.47 16.71 -16.11
CA PRO A 137 -9.77 18.06 -16.58
C PRO A 137 -11.11 18.48 -15.99
N ARG A 138 -11.20 19.69 -15.44
CA ARG A 138 -12.47 20.28 -15.03
C ARG A 138 -13.38 20.20 -16.25
N GLY A 139 -14.35 19.30 -16.20
CA GLY A 139 -15.28 19.06 -17.30
C GLY A 139 -15.84 20.39 -17.76
N SER A 140 -15.77 20.62 -19.06
CA SER A 140 -16.50 21.68 -19.71
C SER A 140 -17.94 21.57 -19.22
N ALA A 141 -18.39 22.58 -18.51
CA ALA A 141 -19.81 22.78 -18.30
C ALA A 141 -20.46 22.84 -19.70
N ARG A 142 -21.18 21.78 -20.06
CA ARG A 142 -22.10 21.90 -21.18
C ARG A 142 -23.17 22.86 -20.70
N SER A 143 -23.03 24.09 -21.14
CA SER A 143 -24.17 25.01 -21.13
C SER A 143 -25.25 24.46 -22.03
N PRO A 144 -26.53 24.58 -21.65
CA PRO A 144 -27.66 24.12 -22.46
C PRO A 144 -27.80 24.90 -23.74
#